data_86c8c4e4424ef09110384d2c2b237cf3
#
_entry.id   86c8c4e4424ef09110384d2c2b237cf3
#
_cell.length_a   1.000
_cell.length_b   1.000
_cell.length_c   1.000
_cell.angle_alpha   90.00
_cell.angle_beta   90.00
_cell.angle_gamma   90.00
#
_symmetry.space_group_name_H-M   'P 1'
#
loop_
_entity.id
_entity.type
_entity.pdbx_description
1 polymer ?
#
loop_
_entity_poly.entity_id
_entity_poly.type
_entity_poly.pdbx_seq_one_letter_code
_entity_poly.pdbx_strand_id
1 'polypeptide(L)'
;VTDGDQLFINAIQYAKSKGTHVILSSARKVEPTRIPPDYLLNPTSELMKIELGNHTGLVNINTDMDGFYRQYGMFYTISGDTTFHYTLGIESVLKFRDIYNSPPPILDSKNREITIGPLVIPTYGFGNTFITNYFGPVSGEFNTFQRYPLSNIVDTKDYIIGSSTYDAMFDMYEYLEDTNWMDMYIDTGSPLFMFFKDKNPFKDKIVVIGTSLAEDQDIKPTPYLTYNGTDYLMPGVEIHANAIQQILHGNYILGQMMKGSPVEAPGGGGASINPLLSNPLLNPAAN
;
A
#
# COMPACT_ATOMS: atom_id res chain seq x y z
N VAL A 1 -8.48 -21.53 17.26
CA VAL A 1 -9.01 -21.01 15.99
C VAL A 1 -10.47 -20.73 16.22
N THR A 2 -10.89 -19.50 16.10
CA THR A 2 -12.30 -19.12 16.13
C THR A 2 -12.94 -19.47 14.77
N ASP A 3 -14.29 -19.57 14.74
CA ASP A 3 -14.99 -19.79 13.47
C ASP A 3 -14.69 -18.66 12.46
N GLY A 4 -14.49 -17.41 12.95
CA GLY A 4 -14.09 -16.27 12.13
C GLY A 4 -12.71 -16.44 11.49
N ASP A 5 -11.72 -16.97 12.22
CA ASP A 5 -10.39 -17.23 11.66
C ASP A 5 -10.47 -18.24 10.51
N GLN A 6 -11.29 -19.29 10.68
CA GLN A 6 -11.45 -20.29 9.63
C GLN A 6 -12.15 -19.73 8.39
N LEU A 7 -13.16 -18.88 8.58
CA LEU A 7 -13.83 -18.20 7.47
C LEU A 7 -12.86 -17.30 6.72
N PHE A 8 -12.03 -16.54 7.42
CA PHE A 8 -11.02 -15.68 6.81
C PHE A 8 -9.96 -16.47 6.03
N ILE A 9 -9.49 -17.59 6.59
CA ILE A 9 -8.59 -18.51 5.92
C ILE A 9 -9.21 -19.03 4.61
N ASN A 10 -10.44 -19.49 4.67
CA ASN A 10 -11.16 -19.99 3.48
C ASN A 10 -11.33 -18.89 2.42
N ALA A 11 -11.62 -17.66 2.83
CA ALA A 11 -11.73 -16.53 1.93
C ALA A 11 -10.40 -16.20 1.22
N ILE A 12 -9.28 -16.22 1.94
CA ILE A 12 -7.94 -16.02 1.35
C ILE A 12 -7.63 -17.15 0.34
N GLN A 13 -7.91 -18.39 0.68
CA GLN A 13 -7.69 -19.52 -0.23
C GLN A 13 -8.58 -19.43 -1.47
N TYR A 14 -9.82 -19.00 -1.31
CA TYR A 14 -10.73 -18.75 -2.42
C TYR A 14 -10.21 -17.63 -3.32
N ALA A 15 -9.79 -16.49 -2.76
CA ALA A 15 -9.20 -15.39 -3.51
C ALA A 15 -7.97 -15.87 -4.32
N LYS A 16 -7.07 -16.63 -3.70
CA LYS A 16 -5.91 -17.22 -4.36
C LYS A 16 -6.31 -18.12 -5.53
N SER A 17 -7.36 -18.94 -5.36
CA SER A 17 -7.88 -19.81 -6.43
C SER A 17 -8.44 -19.03 -7.63
N LYS A 18 -8.77 -17.75 -7.43
CA LYS A 18 -9.24 -16.82 -8.48
C LYS A 18 -8.14 -15.92 -9.03
N GLY A 19 -6.88 -16.15 -8.64
CA GLY A 19 -5.73 -15.36 -9.09
C GLY A 19 -5.53 -14.05 -8.34
N THR A 20 -6.24 -13.84 -7.22
CA THR A 20 -6.05 -12.66 -6.36
C THR A 20 -5.06 -12.98 -5.25
N HIS A 21 -4.01 -12.18 -5.13
CA HIS A 21 -3.02 -12.32 -4.06
C HIS A 21 -3.42 -11.49 -2.85
N VAL A 22 -3.49 -12.12 -1.69
CA VAL A 22 -3.72 -11.46 -0.41
C VAL A 22 -2.40 -11.39 0.34
N ILE A 23 -1.97 -10.18 0.69
CA ILE A 23 -0.76 -9.94 1.46
C ILE A 23 -1.19 -9.42 2.83
N LEU A 24 -0.81 -10.13 3.88
CA LEU A 24 -1.11 -9.72 5.25
C LEU A 24 -0.01 -8.83 5.80
N SER A 25 -0.39 -7.92 6.67
CA SER A 25 0.55 -7.05 7.36
C SER A 25 1.35 -7.82 8.39
N SER A 26 2.63 -7.51 8.47
CA SER A 26 3.56 -7.94 9.51
C SER A 26 4.33 -6.72 10.02
N ALA A 27 4.88 -6.77 11.22
CA ALA A 27 5.68 -5.68 11.75
C ALA A 27 6.96 -6.18 12.40
N ARG A 28 8.07 -5.49 12.14
CA ARG A 28 9.30 -5.66 12.92
C ARG A 28 9.15 -4.92 14.23
N LYS A 29 9.36 -5.62 15.34
CA LYS A 29 9.40 -5.06 16.69
C LYS A 29 10.81 -5.15 17.24
N VAL A 30 11.18 -4.16 18.05
CA VAL A 30 12.48 -4.13 18.74
C VAL A 30 12.22 -4.00 20.24
N GLU A 31 12.69 -4.98 20.99
CA GLU A 31 12.66 -5.00 22.46
C GLU A 31 14.08 -5.16 22.97
N PRO A 32 14.71 -4.08 23.49
CA PRO A 32 16.13 -4.11 23.88
C PRO A 32 16.51 -5.16 24.91
N THR A 33 15.54 -5.60 25.71
CA THR A 33 15.73 -6.62 26.77
C THR A 33 15.57 -8.05 26.27
N ARG A 34 15.10 -8.25 25.04
CA ARG A 34 14.93 -9.57 24.43
C ARG A 34 16.22 -10.03 23.75
N ILE A 35 16.42 -11.33 23.63
CA ILE A 35 17.52 -11.95 22.88
C ILE A 35 16.95 -12.97 21.90
N PRO A 36 17.05 -12.74 20.57
CA PRO A 36 17.52 -11.52 19.90
C PRO A 36 16.57 -10.32 20.17
N PRO A 37 17.08 -9.08 20.07
CA PRO A 37 16.31 -7.90 20.47
C PRO A 37 15.19 -7.54 19.50
N ASP A 38 15.22 -8.00 18.26
CA ASP A 38 14.21 -7.75 17.25
C ASP A 38 13.55 -9.05 16.78
N TYR A 39 12.29 -8.94 16.42
CA TYR A 39 11.46 -10.07 15.97
C TYR A 39 10.32 -9.59 15.08
N LEU A 40 9.68 -10.54 14.38
CA LEU A 40 8.48 -10.26 13.61
C LEU A 40 7.22 -10.46 14.45
N LEU A 41 6.36 -9.47 14.41
CA LEU A 41 4.97 -9.61 14.81
C LEU A 41 4.18 -9.99 13.55
N ASN A 42 4.00 -11.29 13.38
CA ASN A 42 3.28 -11.85 12.25
C ASN A 42 1.78 -12.00 12.55
N PRO A 43 0.95 -12.17 11.51
CA PRO A 43 -0.41 -12.69 11.67
C PRO A 43 -0.43 -13.99 12.47
N THR A 44 -1.60 -14.40 12.93
CA THR A 44 -1.73 -15.61 13.77
C THR A 44 -1.08 -16.82 13.12
N SER A 45 -0.62 -17.77 13.96
CA SER A 45 0.07 -18.98 13.50
C SER A 45 -0.78 -19.84 12.55
N GLU A 46 -2.09 -19.79 12.71
CA GLU A 46 -3.06 -20.49 11.85
C GLU A 46 -3.07 -19.92 10.43
N LEU A 47 -3.08 -18.57 10.31
CA LEU A 47 -2.96 -17.88 9.02
C LEU A 47 -1.62 -18.15 8.35
N MET A 48 -0.54 -18.25 9.14
CA MET A 48 0.80 -18.58 8.63
C MET A 48 0.90 -20.00 8.08
N LYS A 49 0.09 -20.94 8.57
CA LYS A 49 0.07 -22.33 8.10
C LYS A 49 -0.49 -22.51 6.68
N ILE A 50 -1.17 -21.51 6.13
CA ILE A 50 -1.77 -21.59 4.80
C ILE A 50 -0.74 -21.24 3.69
N GLU A 51 0.52 -21.54 3.87
CA GLU A 51 1.59 -21.14 2.93
C GLU A 51 1.65 -19.62 2.69
N LEU A 52 1.16 -18.83 3.65
CA LEU A 52 1.27 -17.37 3.63
C LEU A 52 2.68 -16.86 3.95
N GLY A 53 3.62 -17.76 4.24
CA GLY A 53 4.98 -17.41 4.63
C GLY A 53 5.68 -16.45 3.65
N ASN A 54 5.28 -16.45 2.39
CA ASN A 54 5.74 -15.55 1.34
C ASN A 54 4.71 -14.47 0.97
N HIS A 55 3.67 -14.28 1.78
CA HIS A 55 2.58 -13.35 1.53
C HIS A 55 2.35 -12.38 2.70
N THR A 56 3.40 -12.09 3.43
CA THR A 56 3.38 -11.05 4.46
C THR A 56 4.29 -9.90 4.03
N GLY A 57 3.82 -8.68 4.26
CA GLY A 57 4.61 -7.47 4.01
C GLY A 57 4.75 -6.63 5.28
N LEU A 58 5.97 -6.13 5.53
CA LEU A 58 6.24 -5.30 6.70
C LEU A 58 5.60 -3.92 6.55
N VAL A 59 4.86 -3.52 7.57
CA VAL A 59 4.21 -2.19 7.62
C VAL A 59 5.07 -1.13 8.33
N ASN A 60 6.32 -1.45 8.64
CA ASN A 60 7.22 -0.50 9.25
C ASN A 60 7.58 0.62 8.25
N ILE A 61 7.34 1.85 8.65
CA ILE A 61 7.70 3.06 7.91
C ILE A 61 8.71 3.83 8.75
N ASN A 62 9.79 4.27 8.12
CA ASN A 62 10.84 5.02 8.80
C ASN A 62 10.47 6.50 8.93
N THR A 63 10.73 7.07 10.10
CA THR A 63 10.66 8.51 10.33
C THR A 63 12.02 9.15 10.17
N ASP A 64 12.06 10.36 9.65
CA ASP A 64 13.23 11.23 9.72
C ASP A 64 13.43 11.78 11.13
N MET A 65 14.59 12.39 11.39
CA MET A 65 14.93 12.94 12.72
C MET A 65 13.97 14.05 13.19
N ASP A 66 13.30 14.71 12.27
CA ASP A 66 12.30 15.76 12.54
C ASP A 66 10.86 15.21 12.68
N GLY A 67 10.69 13.87 12.67
CA GLY A 67 9.41 13.21 12.82
C GLY A 67 8.61 13.06 11.53
N PHE A 68 9.09 13.56 10.41
CA PHE A 68 8.40 13.43 9.13
C PHE A 68 8.67 12.09 8.45
N TYR A 69 7.70 11.62 7.67
CA TYR A 69 7.78 10.39 6.89
C TYR A 69 8.10 10.74 5.43
N ARG A 70 9.40 10.72 5.07
CA ARG A 70 9.88 11.01 3.71
C ARG A 70 10.57 9.84 3.05
N GLN A 71 10.89 8.81 3.83
CA GLN A 71 11.63 7.66 3.35
C GLN A 71 10.81 6.39 3.49
N TYR A 72 10.91 5.53 2.51
CA TYR A 72 10.29 4.21 2.54
C TYR A 72 11.35 3.12 2.51
N GLY A 73 11.29 2.20 3.48
CA GLY A 73 12.18 1.04 3.55
C GLY A 73 11.79 -0.01 2.52
N MET A 74 12.78 -0.69 1.94
CA MET A 74 12.53 -1.77 0.99
C MET A 74 12.42 -3.12 1.68
N PHE A 75 13.30 -3.39 2.63
CA PHE A 75 13.33 -4.65 3.38
C PHE A 75 14.01 -4.46 4.73
N TYR A 76 13.85 -5.47 5.58
CA TYR A 76 14.56 -5.58 6.86
C TYR A 76 15.13 -6.98 7.02
N THR A 77 16.19 -7.10 7.81
CA THR A 77 16.70 -8.34 8.35
C THR A 77 16.42 -8.39 9.84
N ILE A 78 16.23 -9.58 10.38
CA ILE A 78 15.99 -9.81 11.81
C ILE A 78 17.24 -10.47 12.40
N SER A 79 17.61 -10.09 13.61
CA SER A 79 18.79 -10.65 14.29
C SER A 79 18.69 -12.17 14.41
N GLY A 80 19.69 -12.85 13.87
CA GLY A 80 19.74 -14.32 13.85
C GLY A 80 19.01 -14.98 12.68
N ASP A 81 18.41 -14.18 11.79
CA ASP A 81 17.79 -14.64 10.54
C ASP A 81 18.58 -14.08 9.34
N THR A 82 18.78 -14.89 8.33
CA THR A 82 19.41 -14.48 7.05
C THR A 82 18.40 -14.10 5.98
N THR A 83 17.10 -14.22 6.31
CA THR A 83 16.00 -13.93 5.39
C THR A 83 15.78 -12.42 5.27
N PHE A 84 15.51 -11.97 4.05
CA PHE A 84 15.06 -10.60 3.79
C PHE A 84 13.55 -10.52 3.88
N HIS A 85 13.06 -9.64 4.75
CA HIS A 85 11.63 -9.40 4.92
C HIS A 85 11.26 -8.10 4.22
N TYR A 86 10.54 -8.20 3.12
CA TYR A 86 10.14 -7.05 2.33
C TYR A 86 9.02 -6.25 2.98
N THR A 87 9.04 -4.95 2.73
CA THR A 87 7.94 -4.08 3.15
C THR A 87 6.69 -4.32 2.31
N LEU A 88 5.54 -3.93 2.85
CA LEU A 88 4.23 -4.13 2.21
C LEU A 88 4.22 -3.61 0.77
N GLY A 89 4.84 -2.44 0.52
CA GLY A 89 4.90 -1.86 -0.81
C GLY A 89 5.69 -2.70 -1.81
N ILE A 90 6.87 -3.18 -1.41
CA ILE A 90 7.71 -4.04 -2.26
C ILE A 90 7.00 -5.37 -2.54
N GLU A 91 6.49 -6.03 -1.49
CA GLU A 91 5.84 -7.33 -1.64
C GLU A 91 4.59 -7.24 -2.52
N SER A 92 3.80 -6.17 -2.36
CA SER A 92 2.62 -5.92 -3.19
C SER A 92 2.96 -5.81 -4.67
N VAL A 93 4.01 -5.06 -5.01
CA VAL A 93 4.44 -4.90 -6.40
C VAL A 93 5.03 -6.19 -6.97
N LEU A 94 5.80 -6.94 -6.18
CA LEU A 94 6.33 -8.23 -6.62
C LEU A 94 5.18 -9.18 -6.98
N LYS A 95 4.19 -9.34 -6.11
CA LYS A 95 3.04 -10.22 -6.37
C LYS A 95 2.18 -9.73 -7.52
N PHE A 96 1.97 -8.44 -7.65
CA PHE A 96 1.24 -7.85 -8.77
C PHE A 96 1.94 -8.10 -10.13
N ARG A 97 3.26 -8.30 -10.11
CA ARG A 97 4.07 -8.67 -11.29
C ARG A 97 4.33 -10.17 -11.39
N ASP A 98 3.55 -11.01 -10.72
CA ASP A 98 3.65 -12.47 -10.72
C ASP A 98 5.01 -13.01 -10.22
N ILE A 99 5.70 -12.26 -9.35
CA ILE A 99 6.96 -12.69 -8.76
C ILE A 99 6.69 -13.27 -7.38
N TYR A 100 6.59 -14.59 -7.32
CA TYR A 100 6.15 -15.30 -6.11
C TYR A 100 7.30 -15.63 -5.14
N ASN A 101 8.50 -15.80 -5.65
CA ASN A 101 9.66 -16.17 -4.85
C ASN A 101 10.49 -14.93 -4.55
N SER A 102 10.02 -14.08 -3.64
CA SER A 102 10.68 -12.82 -3.25
C SER A 102 12.22 -12.90 -3.39
N PRO A 103 12.82 -12.52 -4.53
CA PRO A 103 14.22 -12.75 -4.83
C PRO A 103 15.11 -11.91 -3.89
N PRO A 104 16.29 -12.40 -3.49
CA PRO A 104 17.16 -11.64 -2.61
C PRO A 104 17.55 -10.30 -3.24
N PRO A 105 17.67 -9.24 -2.44
CA PRO A 105 18.07 -7.93 -2.93
C PRO A 105 19.55 -7.95 -3.33
N ILE A 106 19.89 -7.32 -4.44
CA ILE A 106 21.25 -7.14 -4.93
C ILE A 106 21.60 -5.66 -4.81
N LEU A 107 22.59 -5.34 -3.98
CA LEU A 107 23.05 -3.97 -3.78
C LEU A 107 24.13 -3.60 -4.81
N ASP A 108 23.87 -2.58 -5.61
CA ASP A 108 24.86 -1.88 -6.41
C ASP A 108 25.29 -0.58 -5.71
N SER A 109 26.36 -0.66 -4.95
CA SER A 109 26.87 0.50 -4.20
C SER A 109 27.44 1.59 -5.12
N LYS A 110 27.87 1.26 -6.34
CA LYS A 110 28.42 2.20 -7.30
C LYS A 110 27.33 3.08 -7.89
N ASN A 111 26.23 2.48 -8.29
CA ASN A 111 25.09 3.18 -8.86
C ASN A 111 24.07 3.61 -7.79
N ARG A 112 24.26 3.19 -6.54
CA ARG A 112 23.33 3.43 -5.42
C ARG A 112 21.93 2.92 -5.71
N GLU A 113 21.85 1.69 -6.12
CA GLU A 113 20.62 1.01 -6.48
C GLU A 113 20.53 -0.32 -5.76
N ILE A 114 19.31 -0.74 -5.51
CA ILE A 114 19.00 -2.08 -5.07
C ILE A 114 18.11 -2.72 -6.12
N THR A 115 18.53 -3.88 -6.60
CA THR A 115 17.77 -4.69 -7.52
C THR A 115 17.05 -5.80 -6.77
N ILE A 116 15.72 -5.90 -6.93
CA ILE A 116 14.89 -6.95 -6.35
C ILE A 116 14.07 -7.57 -7.50
N GLY A 117 14.56 -8.69 -8.03
CA GLY A 117 13.99 -9.25 -9.26
C GLY A 117 14.05 -8.24 -10.41
N PRO A 118 12.92 -7.86 -11.02
CA PRO A 118 12.89 -6.86 -12.09
C PRO A 118 12.85 -5.40 -11.60
N LEU A 119 12.80 -5.18 -10.29
CA LEU A 119 12.74 -3.85 -9.71
C LEU A 119 14.15 -3.32 -9.50
N VAL A 120 14.48 -2.20 -10.14
CA VAL A 120 15.70 -1.43 -9.88
C VAL A 120 15.31 -0.15 -9.18
N ILE A 121 15.72 -0.01 -7.93
CA ILE A 121 15.24 1.06 -7.04
C ILE A 121 16.46 1.85 -6.55
N PRO A 122 16.55 3.16 -6.86
CA PRO A 122 17.63 3.99 -6.35
C PRO A 122 17.51 4.16 -4.84
N THR A 123 18.63 4.12 -4.15
CA THR A 123 18.68 4.24 -2.69
C THR A 123 18.98 5.67 -2.25
N TYR A 124 18.41 6.03 -1.11
CA TYR A 124 18.74 7.27 -0.42
C TYR A 124 19.84 7.02 0.62
N GLY A 125 20.96 7.74 0.50
CA GLY A 125 22.10 7.53 1.38
C GLY A 125 22.78 6.18 1.13
N PHE A 126 23.16 5.51 2.22
CA PHE A 126 23.79 4.19 2.21
C PHE A 126 22.86 3.08 2.71
N GLY A 127 21.59 3.40 2.84
CA GLY A 127 20.60 2.47 3.38
C GLY A 127 19.80 1.71 2.31
N ASN A 128 18.84 0.96 2.78
CA ASN A 128 17.85 0.23 1.98
C ASN A 128 16.53 1.01 1.88
N THR A 129 16.61 2.32 1.79
CA THR A 129 15.45 3.22 1.70
C THR A 129 15.49 4.03 0.40
N PHE A 130 14.35 4.49 -0.05
CA PHE A 130 14.21 5.51 -1.08
C PHE A 130 13.35 6.67 -0.57
N ILE A 131 13.49 7.83 -1.20
CA ILE A 131 12.65 8.99 -0.88
C ILE A 131 11.28 8.76 -1.49
N THR A 132 10.24 8.83 -0.68
CA THR A 132 8.86 8.70 -1.13
C THR A 132 8.47 9.94 -1.93
N ASN A 133 8.10 9.72 -3.19
CA ASN A 133 7.50 10.73 -4.04
C ASN A 133 5.99 10.72 -3.83
N TYR A 134 5.51 11.57 -2.94
CA TYR A 134 4.09 11.67 -2.65
C TYR A 134 3.34 12.27 -3.84
N PHE A 135 2.29 11.60 -4.31
CA PHE A 135 1.50 12.01 -5.46
C PHE A 135 0.54 13.17 -5.18
N GLY A 136 0.31 13.46 -3.90
CA GLY A 136 -0.56 14.56 -3.48
C GLY A 136 -0.81 14.56 -1.98
N PRO A 137 -1.62 15.49 -1.50
CA PRO A 137 -2.08 15.54 -0.12
C PRO A 137 -3.03 14.38 0.19
N VAL A 138 -3.49 14.29 1.43
CA VAL A 138 -4.36 13.19 1.92
C VAL A 138 -5.60 13.00 1.05
N SER A 139 -5.91 11.75 0.72
CA SER A 139 -6.99 11.41 -0.24
C SER A 139 -8.39 11.77 0.24
N GLY A 140 -8.61 11.88 1.56
CA GLY A 140 -9.92 12.19 2.13
C GLY A 140 -10.56 13.45 1.57
N GLU A 141 -9.76 14.49 1.29
CA GLU A 141 -10.22 15.78 0.76
C GLU A 141 -9.79 16.01 -0.69
N PHE A 142 -8.68 15.42 -1.12
CA PHE A 142 -8.05 15.79 -2.40
C PHE A 142 -8.11 14.67 -3.45
N ASN A 143 -8.67 13.51 -3.12
CA ASN A 143 -8.80 12.35 -4.02
C ASN A 143 -7.48 11.94 -4.69
N THR A 144 -6.35 12.08 -3.99
CA THR A 144 -5.04 11.62 -4.47
C THR A 144 -5.07 10.14 -4.85
N PHE A 145 -5.72 9.32 -4.01
CA PHE A 145 -6.12 7.95 -4.33
C PHE A 145 -7.63 7.80 -4.20
N GLN A 146 -8.22 6.98 -5.05
CA GLN A 146 -9.63 6.61 -4.90
C GLN A 146 -9.81 5.79 -3.63
N ARG A 147 -10.73 6.23 -2.77
CA ARG A 147 -11.06 5.56 -1.51
C ARG A 147 -12.48 5.01 -1.57
N TYR A 148 -12.64 3.85 -0.97
CA TYR A 148 -13.92 3.17 -0.82
C TYR A 148 -14.09 2.81 0.66
N PRO A 149 -15.12 3.33 1.35
CA PRO A 149 -15.44 2.87 2.69
C PRO A 149 -15.70 1.36 2.69
N LEU A 150 -15.14 0.66 3.67
CA LEU A 150 -15.32 -0.79 3.75
C LEU A 150 -16.79 -1.17 3.93
N SER A 151 -17.56 -0.33 4.65
CA SER A 151 -19.00 -0.48 4.78
C SER A 151 -19.71 -0.62 3.44
N ASN A 152 -19.37 0.21 2.46
CA ASN A 152 -19.97 0.15 1.13
C ASN A 152 -19.64 -1.11 0.32
N ILE A 153 -18.67 -1.91 0.78
CA ILE A 153 -18.24 -3.12 0.09
C ILE A 153 -18.86 -4.36 0.74
N VAL A 154 -18.96 -4.36 2.09
CA VAL A 154 -19.45 -5.50 2.86
C VAL A 154 -20.92 -5.40 3.23
N ASP A 155 -21.52 -4.24 2.98
CA ASP A 155 -22.90 -3.98 3.31
C ASP A 155 -23.85 -4.80 2.44
N THR A 156 -24.77 -5.47 3.09
CA THR A 156 -25.86 -6.22 2.47
C THR A 156 -27.14 -5.87 3.20
N LYS A 157 -28.30 -6.04 2.58
CA LYS A 157 -29.60 -5.72 3.20
C LYS A 157 -29.85 -6.41 4.55
N ASP A 158 -29.14 -7.52 4.80
CA ASP A 158 -29.24 -8.29 6.05
C ASP A 158 -28.27 -7.78 7.12
N TYR A 159 -27.36 -6.85 6.78
CA TYR A 159 -26.34 -6.32 7.68
C TYR A 159 -26.64 -4.87 8.04
N ILE A 160 -27.15 -4.64 9.24
CA ILE A 160 -27.54 -3.30 9.70
C ILE A 160 -26.31 -2.54 10.20
N ILE A 161 -25.97 -1.45 9.50
CA ILE A 161 -24.89 -0.53 9.88
C ILE A 161 -25.46 0.66 10.63
N GLY A 162 -25.20 0.75 11.93
CA GLY A 162 -25.62 1.89 12.75
C GLY A 162 -27.11 1.96 13.02
N SER A 163 -27.77 3.07 12.65
CA SER A 163 -29.22 3.21 12.78
C SER A 163 -29.92 2.80 11.48
N SER A 164 -31.18 2.37 11.57
CA SER A 164 -31.96 2.00 10.38
C SER A 164 -32.07 3.10 9.32
N THR A 165 -31.99 4.38 9.71
CA THR A 165 -31.98 5.52 8.77
C THR A 165 -30.62 5.66 8.09
N TYR A 166 -29.53 5.37 8.80
CA TYR A 166 -28.18 5.41 8.26
C TYR A 166 -27.94 4.21 7.34
N ASP A 167 -28.34 3.06 7.76
CA ASP A 167 -28.35 1.81 7.04
C ASP A 167 -29.03 1.96 5.67
N ALA A 168 -30.25 2.47 5.66
CA ALA A 168 -30.99 2.72 4.42
C ALA A 168 -30.28 3.64 3.41
N MET A 169 -29.30 4.43 3.83
CA MET A 169 -28.47 5.23 2.92
C MET A 169 -27.38 4.38 2.24
N PHE A 170 -26.92 3.33 2.90
CA PHE A 170 -25.94 2.40 2.35
C PHE A 170 -26.63 1.29 1.55
N ASP A 171 -27.84 0.90 1.95
CA ASP A 171 -28.72 -0.03 1.24
C ASP A 171 -29.21 0.51 -0.12
N MET A 172 -28.71 1.68 -0.53
CA MET A 172 -29.14 2.31 -1.78
C MET A 172 -28.96 1.41 -3.01
N TYR A 173 -28.15 0.39 -2.90
CA TYR A 173 -27.91 -0.63 -3.93
C TYR A 173 -28.71 -1.91 -3.74
N GLU A 174 -29.29 -2.14 -2.56
CA GLU A 174 -30.25 -3.23 -2.30
C GLU A 174 -31.57 -3.09 -3.01
N TYR A 175 -31.85 -1.92 -3.59
CA TYR A 175 -32.98 -1.72 -4.49
C TYR A 175 -33.07 -2.75 -5.61
N LEU A 176 -32.06 -3.58 -5.72
CA LEU A 176 -31.86 -4.49 -6.82
C LEU A 176 -31.80 -5.94 -6.35
N GLU A 177 -32.80 -6.33 -5.58
CA GLU A 177 -33.08 -7.73 -5.30
C GLU A 177 -31.92 -8.51 -4.64
N ASP A 178 -31.57 -8.20 -3.41
CA ASP A 178 -30.59 -8.94 -2.59
C ASP A 178 -29.12 -8.86 -3.05
N THR A 179 -28.80 -7.93 -3.90
CA THR A 179 -27.47 -7.81 -4.49
C THR A 179 -26.64 -6.82 -3.71
N ASN A 180 -25.54 -7.24 -3.11
CA ASN A 180 -24.63 -6.27 -2.52
C ASN A 180 -23.96 -5.41 -3.61
N TRP A 181 -23.39 -4.28 -3.20
CA TRP A 181 -22.76 -3.34 -4.12
C TRP A 181 -21.75 -3.99 -5.08
N MET A 182 -20.97 -4.97 -4.61
CA MET A 182 -19.99 -5.67 -5.45
C MET A 182 -20.62 -6.61 -6.47
N ASP A 183 -21.82 -7.12 -6.22
CA ASP A 183 -22.47 -8.07 -7.12
C ASP A 183 -22.76 -7.45 -8.49
N MET A 184 -22.98 -6.14 -8.55
CA MET A 184 -23.08 -5.42 -9.83
C MET A 184 -21.87 -5.63 -10.75
N TYR A 185 -20.70 -5.89 -10.18
CA TYR A 185 -19.46 -6.01 -10.90
C TYR A 185 -19.03 -7.46 -11.15
N ILE A 186 -19.45 -8.39 -10.29
CA ILE A 186 -18.92 -9.77 -10.27
C ILE A 186 -19.99 -10.86 -10.45
N ASP A 187 -21.24 -10.63 -10.05
CA ASP A 187 -22.30 -11.63 -10.14
C ASP A 187 -22.95 -11.65 -11.52
N THR A 188 -22.71 -12.72 -12.28
CA THR A 188 -23.30 -12.93 -13.60
C THR A 188 -24.83 -13.11 -13.57
N GLY A 189 -25.41 -13.41 -12.41
CA GLY A 189 -26.86 -13.51 -12.18
C GLY A 189 -27.51 -12.15 -11.91
N SER A 190 -26.72 -11.12 -11.54
CA SER A 190 -27.23 -9.80 -11.28
C SER A 190 -27.72 -9.13 -12.56
N PRO A 191 -28.94 -8.51 -12.56
CA PRO A 191 -29.44 -7.78 -13.73
C PRO A 191 -28.55 -6.59 -14.10
N LEU A 192 -27.73 -6.08 -13.18
CA LEU A 192 -26.81 -4.97 -13.44
C LEU A 192 -25.44 -5.42 -13.95
N PHE A 193 -25.09 -6.69 -13.83
CA PHE A 193 -23.79 -7.20 -14.21
C PHE A 193 -23.41 -6.81 -15.66
N MET A 194 -24.34 -6.90 -16.59
CA MET A 194 -24.09 -6.57 -17.99
C MET A 194 -23.67 -5.11 -18.21
N PHE A 195 -24.08 -4.21 -17.33
CA PHE A 195 -23.74 -2.78 -17.39
C PHE A 195 -22.48 -2.42 -16.66
N PHE A 196 -22.11 -3.17 -15.62
CA PHE A 196 -21.05 -2.80 -14.68
C PHE A 196 -19.85 -3.75 -14.65
N LYS A 197 -19.94 -4.97 -15.22
CA LYS A 197 -18.88 -5.98 -15.20
C LYS A 197 -17.49 -5.47 -15.58
N ASP A 198 -17.42 -4.56 -16.54
CA ASP A 198 -16.17 -3.99 -17.03
C ASP A 198 -15.74 -2.74 -16.26
N LYS A 199 -16.54 -2.30 -15.31
CA LYS A 199 -16.31 -1.09 -14.47
C LYS A 199 -15.89 -1.41 -13.05
N ASN A 200 -15.61 -2.68 -12.74
CA ASN A 200 -15.15 -3.06 -11.41
C ASN A 200 -13.90 -2.24 -11.04
N PRO A 201 -13.99 -1.39 -9.99
CA PRO A 201 -12.92 -0.47 -9.64
C PRO A 201 -11.68 -1.17 -9.09
N PHE A 202 -11.79 -2.43 -8.68
CA PHE A 202 -10.72 -3.22 -8.07
C PHE A 202 -10.05 -4.20 -9.04
N LYS A 203 -10.66 -4.44 -10.20
CA LYS A 203 -10.11 -5.38 -11.18
C LYS A 203 -8.74 -4.91 -11.68
N ASP A 204 -7.77 -5.81 -11.68
CA ASP A 204 -6.40 -5.57 -12.14
C ASP A 204 -5.70 -4.41 -11.38
N LYS A 205 -5.97 -4.30 -10.09
CA LYS A 205 -5.44 -3.27 -9.22
C LYS A 205 -4.79 -3.85 -7.95
N ILE A 206 -3.86 -3.08 -7.39
CA ILE A 206 -3.43 -3.27 -6.01
C ILE A 206 -4.39 -2.49 -5.12
N VAL A 207 -5.08 -3.20 -4.23
CA VAL A 207 -5.99 -2.63 -3.25
C VAL A 207 -5.33 -2.69 -1.89
N VAL A 208 -5.18 -1.55 -1.23
CA VAL A 208 -4.60 -1.47 0.11
C VAL A 208 -5.73 -1.21 1.10
N ILE A 209 -5.86 -2.09 2.09
CA ILE A 209 -6.89 -2.01 3.14
C ILE A 209 -6.21 -1.58 4.43
N GLY A 210 -6.74 -0.53 5.06
CA GLY A 210 -6.22 -0.04 6.34
C GLY A 210 -7.13 1.00 6.94
N THR A 211 -6.84 1.36 8.19
CA THR A 211 -7.58 2.39 8.90
C THR A 211 -7.19 3.79 8.43
N SER A 212 -8.14 4.71 8.50
CA SER A 212 -7.91 6.15 8.34
C SER A 212 -8.44 6.94 9.54
N LEU A 213 -8.79 6.24 10.63
CA LEU A 213 -9.31 6.86 11.84
C LEU A 213 -8.18 7.44 12.67
N ALA A 214 -8.38 8.65 13.18
CA ALA A 214 -7.40 9.32 14.03
C ALA A 214 -7.18 8.58 15.37
N GLU A 215 -8.21 7.91 15.86
CA GLU A 215 -8.22 7.12 17.08
C GLU A 215 -7.23 5.95 17.03
N ASP A 216 -6.98 5.40 15.86
CA ASP A 216 -6.02 4.31 15.67
C ASP A 216 -4.56 4.78 15.65
N GLN A 217 -4.33 6.10 15.75
CA GLN A 217 -3.00 6.73 15.83
C GLN A 217 -2.06 6.39 14.66
N ASP A 218 -2.60 5.87 13.56
CA ASP A 218 -1.82 5.58 12.35
C ASP A 218 -1.89 6.72 11.34
N ILE A 219 -1.81 7.95 11.84
CA ILE A 219 -1.74 9.18 11.04
C ILE A 219 -0.37 9.83 11.19
N LYS A 220 0.22 10.27 10.10
CA LYS A 220 1.64 10.63 10.01
C LYS A 220 1.85 11.98 9.33
N PRO A 221 2.80 12.80 9.81
CA PRO A 221 3.23 14.00 9.09
C PRO A 221 4.07 13.63 7.86
N THR A 222 3.63 14.05 6.70
CA THR A 222 4.31 13.88 5.41
C THR A 222 4.70 15.24 4.84
N PRO A 223 5.43 15.33 3.72
CA PRO A 223 5.71 16.60 3.05
C PRO A 223 4.46 17.43 2.70
N TYR A 224 3.28 16.82 2.72
CA TYR A 224 2.00 17.50 2.54
C TYR A 224 1.29 17.82 3.86
N LEU A 225 2.02 17.82 5.00
CA LEU A 225 1.44 18.17 6.30
C LEU A 225 0.69 19.50 6.23
N THR A 226 1.31 20.53 5.66
CA THR A 226 0.64 21.83 5.43
C THR A 226 0.39 22.00 3.94
N TYR A 227 -0.87 22.03 3.56
CA TYR A 227 -1.28 22.23 2.17
C TYR A 227 -2.42 23.25 2.11
N ASN A 228 -2.29 24.26 1.23
CA ASN A 228 -3.25 25.38 1.13
C ASN A 228 -3.57 26.07 2.48
N GLY A 229 -2.59 26.13 3.39
CA GLY A 229 -2.74 26.79 4.70
C GLY A 229 -3.46 25.96 5.76
N THR A 230 -3.74 24.70 5.48
CA THR A 230 -4.35 23.75 6.44
C THR A 230 -3.40 22.56 6.67
N ASP A 231 -3.39 22.06 7.89
CA ASP A 231 -2.55 20.91 8.25
C ASP A 231 -3.32 19.61 8.10
N TYR A 232 -2.69 18.64 7.44
CA TYR A 232 -3.23 17.31 7.16
C TYR A 232 -2.24 16.22 7.56
N LEU A 233 -2.67 15.31 8.39
CA LEU A 233 -1.94 14.09 8.67
C LEU A 233 -2.39 13.00 7.68
N MET A 234 -1.45 12.23 7.19
CA MET A 234 -1.73 11.17 6.22
C MET A 234 -1.83 9.80 6.91
N PRO A 235 -2.88 9.01 6.67
CA PRO A 235 -2.96 7.63 7.15
C PRO A 235 -1.77 6.79 6.65
N GLY A 236 -1.26 5.89 7.49
CA GLY A 236 -0.14 5.01 7.13
C GLY A 236 -0.45 4.16 5.88
N VAL A 237 -1.68 3.73 5.71
CA VAL A 237 -2.13 3.02 4.50
C VAL A 237 -1.91 3.82 3.22
N GLU A 238 -2.05 5.14 3.24
CA GLU A 238 -1.79 6.00 2.08
C GLU A 238 -0.30 6.19 1.82
N ILE A 239 0.55 6.14 2.85
CA ILE A 239 2.00 6.15 2.65
C ILE A 239 2.43 4.89 1.90
N HIS A 240 1.89 3.72 2.26
CA HIS A 240 2.10 2.50 1.50
C HIS A 240 1.60 2.61 0.06
N ALA A 241 0.42 3.19 -0.16
CA ALA A 241 -0.12 3.40 -1.50
C ALA A 241 0.77 4.31 -2.35
N ASN A 242 1.32 5.41 -1.79
CA ASN A 242 2.29 6.27 -2.46
C ASN A 242 3.56 5.50 -2.86
N ALA A 243 4.11 4.70 -1.95
CA ALA A 243 5.29 3.89 -2.24
C ALA A 243 5.02 2.86 -3.35
N ILE A 244 3.90 2.14 -3.29
CA ILE A 244 3.47 1.19 -4.32
C ILE A 244 3.38 1.87 -5.68
N GLN A 245 2.68 3.00 -5.76
CA GLN A 245 2.50 3.76 -6.98
C GLN A 245 3.84 4.23 -7.56
N GLN A 246 4.73 4.71 -6.70
CA GLN A 246 6.08 5.12 -7.09
C GLN A 246 6.90 3.97 -7.67
N ILE A 247 6.87 2.80 -7.03
CA ILE A 247 7.61 1.61 -7.49
C ILE A 247 7.05 1.12 -8.84
N LEU A 248 5.73 1.11 -9.00
CA LEU A 248 5.07 0.71 -10.24
C LEU A 248 5.46 1.60 -11.42
N HIS A 249 5.57 2.90 -11.20
CA HIS A 249 5.88 3.89 -12.24
C HIS A 249 7.36 4.19 -12.40
N GLY A 250 8.22 3.79 -11.45
CA GLY A 250 9.63 4.12 -11.46
C GLY A 250 9.94 5.61 -11.23
N ASN A 251 9.01 6.37 -10.65
CA ASN A 251 9.13 7.81 -10.44
C ASN A 251 9.89 8.14 -9.16
N TYR A 252 11.17 7.81 -9.12
CA TYR A 252 12.00 8.04 -7.94
C TYR A 252 12.55 9.45 -7.86
N ILE A 253 12.56 10.01 -6.65
CA ILE A 253 13.29 11.23 -6.33
C ILE A 253 14.75 10.83 -6.10
N LEU A 254 15.62 11.28 -6.99
CA LEU A 254 17.06 11.13 -6.81
C LEU A 254 17.52 12.21 -5.84
N GLY A 255 17.81 11.82 -4.60
CA GLY A 255 18.29 12.74 -3.58
C GLY A 255 19.59 13.43 -4.03
N GLN A 256 19.66 14.76 -3.84
CA GLN A 256 20.94 15.45 -3.99
C GLN A 256 21.94 14.86 -3.00
N MET A 257 23.09 14.46 -3.51
CA MET A 257 24.17 14.01 -2.65
C MET A 257 24.58 15.10 -1.67
N MET A 258 24.96 14.71 -0.46
CA MET A 258 25.75 15.59 0.40
C MET A 258 26.90 16.18 -0.40
N LYS A 259 27.12 17.49 -0.31
CA LYS A 259 28.20 18.20 -0.97
C LYS A 259 29.51 17.40 -0.90
N GLY A 260 29.97 16.91 -2.02
CA GLY A 260 31.22 16.15 -2.10
C GLY A 260 31.41 15.32 -3.36
N SER A 261 30.36 14.93 -4.05
CA SER A 261 30.52 14.17 -5.30
C SER A 261 29.37 14.45 -6.24
N PRO A 262 29.58 15.08 -7.40
CA PRO A 262 28.56 15.16 -8.43
C PRO A 262 28.30 13.75 -8.98
N VAL A 263 27.05 13.28 -8.91
CA VAL A 263 26.62 12.16 -9.73
C VAL A 263 26.28 12.74 -11.09
N GLU A 264 27.09 12.49 -12.07
CA GLU A 264 26.66 12.63 -13.45
C GLU A 264 25.54 11.60 -13.69
N ALA A 265 24.35 12.09 -14.01
CA ALA A 265 23.29 11.22 -14.47
C ALA A 265 23.76 10.50 -15.74
N PRO A 266 23.55 9.17 -15.87
CA PRO A 266 23.83 8.49 -17.11
C PRO A 266 22.94 9.11 -18.19
N GLY A 267 23.58 9.80 -19.13
CA GLY A 267 23.13 10.49 -20.34
C GLY A 267 21.66 10.39 -20.74
N GLY A 268 20.82 11.12 -20.07
CA GLY A 268 19.45 11.36 -20.48
C GLY A 268 19.02 12.65 -19.79
N GLY A 269 18.84 13.72 -20.56
CA GLY A 269 18.38 15.02 -20.08
C GLY A 269 17.01 14.91 -19.40
N GLY A 270 17.03 14.50 -18.15
CA GLY A 270 15.88 14.46 -17.27
C GLY A 270 15.76 15.80 -16.57
N ALA A 271 14.97 16.71 -17.12
CA ALA A 271 14.41 17.76 -16.30
C ALA A 271 13.75 17.09 -15.08
N SER A 272 14.05 17.59 -13.89
CA SER A 272 13.29 17.24 -12.68
C SER A 272 11.82 17.61 -12.95
N ILE A 273 11.05 16.64 -13.39
CA ILE A 273 9.63 16.86 -13.63
C ILE A 273 9.00 16.79 -12.25
N ASN A 274 8.62 17.95 -11.72
CA ASN A 274 7.70 18.02 -10.60
C ASN A 274 6.39 17.34 -11.05
N PRO A 275 6.01 16.17 -10.52
CA PRO A 275 4.82 15.45 -10.99
C PRO A 275 3.54 16.27 -10.85
N LEU A 276 3.53 17.27 -9.97
CA LEU A 276 2.43 18.23 -9.83
C LEU A 276 2.21 19.08 -11.09
N LEU A 277 3.25 19.27 -11.92
CA LEU A 277 3.15 20.05 -13.16
C LEU A 277 2.76 19.20 -14.37
N SER A 278 2.87 17.88 -14.28
CA SER A 278 2.54 16.96 -15.38
C SER A 278 1.17 16.29 -15.23
N ASN A 279 0.49 16.50 -14.12
CA ASN A 279 -0.87 15.96 -13.92
C ASN A 279 -1.89 17.01 -14.38
N PRO A 280 -2.57 16.82 -15.52
CA PRO A 280 -3.54 17.79 -16.06
C PRO A 280 -4.74 18.00 -15.12
N LEU A 281 -4.99 17.09 -14.17
CA LEU A 281 -6.06 17.24 -13.18
C LEU A 281 -5.70 18.20 -12.02
N LEU A 282 -4.41 18.52 -11.86
CA LEU A 282 -3.92 19.40 -10.80
C LEU A 282 -3.44 20.76 -11.29
N ASN A 283 -3.51 21.02 -12.60
CA ASN A 283 -3.16 22.31 -13.19
C ASN A 283 -4.42 23.01 -13.72
N PRO A 284 -5.06 23.89 -12.91
CA PRO A 284 -6.25 24.63 -13.36
C PRO A 284 -5.97 25.67 -14.45
N ALA A 285 -4.70 25.88 -14.85
CA ALA A 285 -4.31 26.81 -15.90
C ALA A 285 -4.11 26.13 -17.30
N ALA A 286 -4.41 24.83 -17.40
CA ALA A 286 -4.24 24.08 -18.65
C ALA A 286 -5.57 23.80 -19.39
N ASN A 287 -6.62 24.59 -19.12
CA ASN A 287 -7.86 24.64 -19.91
C ASN A 287 -8.04 26.02 -20.52
#